data_f2d69268ddfa7e196946e8fc58888eaf
#
_entry.id   f2d69268ddfa7e196946e8fc58888eaf
#
_cell.length_a   1.000
_cell.length_b   1.000
_cell.length_c   1.000
_cell.angle_alpha   90.00
_cell.angle_beta   90.00
_cell.angle_gamma   90.00
#
_symmetry.space_group_name_H-M   'P 1'
#
loop_
_entity.id
_entity.type
_entity.pdbx_description
1 polymer ?
#
loop_
_entity_poly.entity_id
_entity_poly.type
_entity_poly.pdbx_seq_one_letter_code
_entity_poly.pdbx_strand_id
1 'polypeptide(L)'
;MQPLDDIRPDRLRRRVVLVSLAVLVADLATKQVMLGWIFDPPQRVEILPFLNFVPVWNPGISFGMLSDGGSAMPFLLSALAFAVAVWMVWKSPGFRPSERLGAGLIAGGAVGNAIDRIRFGKVVDFIDVYVQTWHWPAFNIADAGITVGAAIWIVALFLERETE
;
A
#
# COMPACT_ATOMS: atom_id res chain seq x y z
N MET A 1 -4.37 -8.33 33.76
CA MET A 1 -4.65 -8.32 32.31
C MET A 1 -6.06 -7.72 32.16
N GLN A 2 -6.19 -6.48 31.66
CA GLN A 2 -7.52 -5.87 31.49
C GLN A 2 -8.26 -6.61 30.39
N PRO A 3 -9.56 -6.89 30.55
CA PRO A 3 -10.38 -7.51 29.50
C PRO A 3 -10.36 -6.60 28.25
N LEU A 4 -10.23 -7.20 27.06
CA LEU A 4 -10.20 -6.48 25.78
C LEU A 4 -11.50 -5.72 25.50
N ASP A 5 -12.58 -6.04 26.20
CA ASP A 5 -13.93 -5.47 26.05
C ASP A 5 -14.06 -4.03 26.60
N ASP A 6 -13.06 -3.52 27.33
CA ASP A 6 -13.12 -2.17 27.93
C ASP A 6 -12.38 -1.09 27.10
N ILE A 7 -11.86 -1.44 25.92
CA ILE A 7 -11.15 -0.47 25.08
C ILE A 7 -12.18 0.27 24.19
N ARG A 8 -12.36 1.57 24.46
CA ARG A 8 -13.26 2.44 23.68
C ARG A 8 -12.98 2.30 22.17
N PRO A 9 -14.04 2.15 21.33
CA PRO A 9 -13.92 2.00 19.87
C PRO A 9 -13.02 3.06 19.22
N ASP A 10 -13.04 4.28 19.73
CA ASP A 10 -12.23 5.39 19.21
C ASP A 10 -10.72 5.16 19.40
N ARG A 11 -10.30 4.52 20.48
CA ARG A 11 -8.88 4.16 20.68
C ARG A 11 -8.43 3.11 19.69
N LEU A 12 -9.30 2.17 19.32
CA LEU A 12 -9.00 1.13 18.33
C LEU A 12 -8.88 1.72 16.93
N ARG A 13 -9.82 2.58 16.53
CA ARG A 13 -9.75 3.34 15.27
C ARG A 13 -8.48 4.19 15.20
N ARG A 14 -8.14 4.88 16.27
CA ARG A 14 -6.92 5.70 16.33
C ARG A 14 -5.66 4.89 16.06
N ARG A 15 -5.56 3.64 16.54
CA ARG A 15 -4.40 2.77 16.23
C ARG A 15 -4.29 2.49 14.74
N VAL A 16 -5.40 2.13 14.09
CA VAL A 16 -5.44 1.88 12.64
C VAL A 16 -5.04 3.14 11.88
N VAL A 17 -5.59 4.30 12.25
CA VAL A 17 -5.25 5.58 11.64
C VAL A 17 -3.76 5.91 11.81
N LEU A 18 -3.16 5.67 12.98
CA LEU A 18 -1.74 5.94 13.20
C LEU A 18 -0.86 5.03 12.33
N VAL A 19 -1.19 3.75 12.18
CA VAL A 19 -0.47 2.84 11.27
C VAL A 19 -0.64 3.30 9.83
N SER A 20 -1.86 3.66 9.42
CA SER A 20 -2.12 4.18 8.07
C SER A 20 -1.31 5.44 7.77
N LEU A 21 -1.26 6.38 8.72
CA LEU A 21 -0.47 7.60 8.57
C LEU A 21 1.03 7.31 8.49
N ALA A 22 1.54 6.36 9.27
CA ALA A 22 2.95 5.99 9.22
C ALA A 22 3.34 5.43 7.84
N VAL A 23 2.54 4.51 7.28
CA VAL A 23 2.75 3.98 5.92
C VAL A 23 2.63 5.09 4.88
N LEU A 24 1.59 5.90 4.95
CA LEU A 24 1.36 7.01 4.03
C LEU A 24 2.53 7.99 4.01
N VAL A 25 3.00 8.42 5.18
CA VAL A 25 4.13 9.35 5.29
C VAL A 25 5.41 8.72 4.74
N ALA A 26 5.68 7.46 5.08
CA ALA A 26 6.84 6.74 4.55
C ALA A 26 6.78 6.61 3.02
N ASP A 27 5.62 6.27 2.45
CA ASP A 27 5.42 6.16 1.02
C ASP A 27 5.61 7.50 0.31
N LEU A 28 4.92 8.54 0.74
CA LEU A 28 5.03 9.88 0.13
C LEU A 28 6.44 10.46 0.25
N ALA A 29 7.10 10.28 1.39
CA ALA A 29 8.46 10.77 1.59
C ALA A 29 9.45 10.04 0.68
N THR A 30 9.39 8.71 0.60
CA THR A 30 10.28 7.93 -0.27
C THR A 30 10.02 8.24 -1.74
N LYS A 31 8.77 8.30 -2.18
CA LYS A 31 8.42 8.70 -3.55
C LYS A 31 8.94 10.09 -3.90
N GLN A 32 8.80 11.06 -2.99
CA GLN A 32 9.31 12.42 -3.24
C GLN A 32 10.83 12.45 -3.40
N VAL A 33 11.57 11.68 -2.59
CA VAL A 33 13.02 11.53 -2.72
C VAL A 33 13.36 10.89 -4.07
N MET A 34 12.69 9.79 -4.42
CA MET A 34 12.95 9.07 -5.67
C MET A 34 12.62 9.91 -6.91
N LEU A 35 11.53 10.67 -6.89
CA LEU A 35 11.18 11.59 -7.99
C LEU A 35 12.29 12.60 -8.28
N GLY A 36 12.93 13.16 -7.25
CA GLY A 36 14.05 14.09 -7.42
C GLY A 36 15.42 13.45 -7.68
N TRP A 37 15.57 12.15 -7.39
CA TRP A 37 16.86 11.47 -7.50
C TRP A 37 17.01 10.63 -8.76
N ILE A 38 16.02 9.78 -9.07
CA ILE A 38 16.15 8.79 -10.16
C ILE A 38 15.16 8.99 -11.30
N PHE A 39 14.13 9.86 -11.14
CA PHE A 39 13.16 10.10 -12.20
C PHE A 39 13.54 11.29 -13.10
N ASP A 40 14.38 12.21 -12.64
CA ASP A 40 14.79 13.38 -13.39
C ASP A 40 16.27 13.73 -13.12
N PRO A 41 17.20 13.38 -14.03
CA PRO A 41 17.01 12.55 -15.22
C PRO A 41 16.76 11.09 -14.86
N PRO A 42 16.01 10.34 -15.71
CA PRO A 42 15.76 8.92 -15.46
C PRO A 42 17.05 8.10 -15.41
N GLN A 43 17.26 7.40 -14.29
CA GLN A 43 18.43 6.55 -14.10
C GLN A 43 18.13 5.33 -13.25
N ARG A 44 18.79 4.20 -13.53
CA ARG A 44 18.81 3.02 -12.66
C ARG A 44 19.98 3.13 -11.70
N VAL A 45 19.74 2.85 -10.43
CA VAL A 45 20.76 2.82 -9.38
C VAL A 45 20.82 1.43 -8.77
N GLU A 46 21.95 0.76 -8.88
CA GLU A 46 22.19 -0.53 -8.24
C GLU A 46 22.51 -0.32 -6.76
N ILE A 47 21.72 -0.89 -5.88
CA ILE A 47 21.84 -0.75 -4.42
C ILE A 47 22.50 -2.00 -3.82
N LEU A 48 22.04 -3.19 -4.23
CA LEU A 48 22.52 -4.50 -3.80
C LEU A 48 22.51 -5.44 -5.01
N PRO A 49 23.22 -6.59 -4.97
CA PRO A 49 23.25 -7.55 -6.08
C PRO A 49 21.89 -8.15 -6.48
N PHE A 50 20.82 -7.82 -5.74
CA PHE A 50 19.46 -8.28 -5.96
C PHE A 50 18.42 -7.17 -5.89
N LEU A 51 18.86 -5.89 -5.74
CA LEU A 51 18.00 -4.73 -5.53
C LEU A 51 18.50 -3.51 -6.30
N ASN A 52 17.63 -2.95 -7.12
CA ASN A 52 17.85 -1.66 -7.77
C ASN A 52 16.79 -0.64 -7.39
N PHE A 53 17.12 0.63 -7.56
CA PHE A 53 16.10 1.66 -7.74
C PHE A 53 15.98 2.00 -9.23
N VAL A 54 14.75 2.01 -9.73
CA VAL A 54 14.38 2.24 -11.13
C VAL A 54 13.21 3.21 -11.25
N PRO A 55 13.19 4.11 -12.23
CA PRO A 55 12.08 5.04 -12.42
C PRO A 55 10.97 4.39 -13.25
N VAL A 56 9.96 3.82 -12.60
CA VAL A 56 8.82 3.20 -13.28
C VAL A 56 7.54 3.98 -13.00
N TRP A 57 6.87 4.41 -14.06
CA TRP A 57 5.54 4.99 -14.01
C TRP A 57 4.50 3.89 -14.26
N ASN A 58 3.77 3.48 -13.21
CA ASN A 58 2.79 2.41 -13.28
C ASN A 58 1.37 2.97 -13.53
N PRO A 59 0.76 2.74 -14.69
CA PRO A 59 -0.59 3.21 -14.98
C PRO A 59 -1.69 2.45 -14.20
N GLY A 60 -1.32 1.42 -13.43
CA GLY A 60 -2.25 0.69 -12.56
C GLY A 60 -3.03 -0.42 -13.24
N ILE A 61 -2.72 -0.72 -14.52
CA ILE A 61 -3.37 -1.79 -15.27
C ILE A 61 -2.30 -2.57 -16.03
N SER A 62 -2.06 -3.80 -15.59
CA SER A 62 -1.25 -4.76 -16.33
C SER A 62 -2.04 -5.22 -17.57
N PHE A 63 -1.35 -5.29 -18.73
CA PHE A 63 -1.84 -5.87 -20.00
C PHE A 63 -2.66 -5.00 -20.96
N GLY A 64 -2.66 -3.68 -20.88
CA GLY A 64 -3.32 -2.85 -21.91
C GLY A 64 -4.84 -3.06 -22.02
N MET A 65 -5.45 -3.85 -21.14
CA MET A 65 -6.86 -4.25 -21.21
C MET A 65 -7.86 -3.11 -21.01
N LEU A 66 -7.38 -1.94 -20.58
CA LEU A 66 -8.21 -0.74 -20.42
C LEU A 66 -7.45 0.52 -20.87
N SER A 67 -6.54 0.39 -21.84
CA SER A 67 -5.88 1.54 -22.47
C SER A 67 -6.89 2.54 -23.06
N ASP A 68 -8.08 2.06 -23.40
CA ASP A 68 -9.20 2.86 -23.91
C ASP A 68 -10.14 3.39 -22.79
N GLY A 69 -9.88 3.07 -21.52
CA GLY A 69 -10.70 3.50 -20.36
C GLY A 69 -10.67 5.00 -20.05
N GLY A 70 -9.98 5.79 -20.89
CA GLY A 70 -9.96 7.23 -20.81
C GLY A 70 -9.32 7.77 -19.53
N SER A 71 -9.36 9.09 -19.35
CA SER A 71 -8.81 9.81 -18.18
C SER A 71 -9.50 9.50 -16.84
N ALA A 72 -10.60 8.71 -16.83
CA ALA A 72 -11.40 8.45 -15.64
C ALA A 72 -10.84 7.30 -14.76
N MET A 73 -10.09 6.35 -15.31
CA MET A 73 -9.63 5.15 -14.60
C MET A 73 -8.77 5.44 -13.37
N PRO A 74 -7.77 6.33 -13.39
CA PRO A 74 -7.01 6.69 -12.20
C PRO A 74 -7.90 7.22 -11.07
N PHE A 75 -8.93 8.00 -11.40
CA PHE A 75 -9.87 8.55 -10.41
C PHE A 75 -10.78 7.47 -9.83
N LEU A 76 -11.26 6.53 -10.65
CA LEU A 76 -12.06 5.39 -10.17
C LEU A 76 -11.28 4.51 -9.22
N LEU A 77 -10.03 4.17 -9.58
CA LEU A 77 -9.14 3.40 -8.70
C LEU A 77 -8.82 4.16 -7.40
N SER A 78 -8.65 5.48 -7.48
CA SER A 78 -8.43 6.30 -6.29
C SER A 78 -9.67 6.36 -5.40
N ALA A 79 -10.85 6.50 -5.97
CA ALA A 79 -12.11 6.49 -5.22
C ALA A 79 -12.33 5.16 -4.51
N LEU A 80 -12.07 4.03 -5.19
CA LEU A 80 -12.11 2.70 -4.59
C LEU A 80 -11.11 2.57 -3.44
N ALA A 81 -9.87 3.03 -3.62
CA ALA A 81 -8.84 2.98 -2.60
C ALA A 81 -9.23 3.77 -1.35
N PHE A 82 -9.78 4.99 -1.51
CA PHE A 82 -10.32 5.77 -0.40
C PHE A 82 -11.50 5.09 0.28
N ALA A 83 -12.43 4.51 -0.48
CA ALA A 83 -13.57 3.78 0.07
C ALA A 83 -13.11 2.59 0.93
N VAL A 84 -12.13 1.81 0.46
CA VAL A 84 -11.52 0.71 1.21
C VAL A 84 -10.84 1.23 2.48
N ALA A 85 -10.05 2.29 2.40
CA ALA A 85 -9.37 2.86 3.57
C ALA A 85 -10.37 3.35 4.63
N VAL A 86 -11.42 4.06 4.23
CA VAL A 86 -12.48 4.51 5.13
C VAL A 86 -13.22 3.33 5.76
N TRP A 87 -13.57 2.31 4.96
CA TRP A 87 -14.22 1.11 5.45
C TRP A 87 -13.36 0.37 6.49
N MET A 88 -12.06 0.22 6.24
CA MET A 88 -11.13 -0.43 7.16
C MET A 88 -11.04 0.29 8.50
N VAL A 89 -10.92 1.62 8.49
CA VAL A 89 -10.89 2.42 9.71
C VAL A 89 -12.24 2.33 10.46
N TRP A 90 -13.35 2.42 9.73
CA TRP A 90 -14.68 2.38 10.34
C TRP A 90 -14.98 1.04 11.01
N LYS A 91 -14.65 -0.08 10.36
CA LYS A 91 -14.88 -1.44 10.86
C LYS A 91 -13.85 -1.91 11.90
N SER A 92 -12.74 -1.20 12.04
CA SER A 92 -11.59 -1.63 12.86
C SER A 92 -11.89 -1.92 14.35
N PRO A 93 -12.91 -1.35 15.02
CA PRO A 93 -13.24 -1.78 16.38
C PRO A 93 -13.60 -3.26 16.49
N GLY A 94 -14.25 -3.83 15.46
CA GLY A 94 -14.59 -5.25 15.39
C GLY A 94 -13.45 -6.17 14.95
N PHE A 95 -12.30 -5.62 14.57
CA PHE A 95 -11.16 -6.40 14.12
C PHE A 95 -10.30 -6.86 15.30
N ARG A 96 -9.62 -7.98 15.15
CA ARG A 96 -8.58 -8.46 16.08
C ARG A 96 -7.34 -7.56 16.04
N PRO A 97 -6.44 -7.63 17.03
CA PRO A 97 -5.22 -6.81 17.02
C PRO A 97 -4.36 -6.97 15.75
N SER A 98 -4.17 -8.20 15.27
CA SER A 98 -3.45 -8.49 14.01
C SER A 98 -4.17 -7.92 12.79
N GLU A 99 -5.48 -8.11 12.69
CA GLU A 99 -6.29 -7.57 11.60
C GLU A 99 -6.30 -6.04 11.57
N ARG A 100 -6.29 -5.38 12.74
CA ARG A 100 -6.15 -3.93 12.84
C ARG A 100 -4.82 -3.44 12.28
N LEU A 101 -3.73 -4.17 12.57
CA LEU A 101 -2.43 -3.87 11.97
C LEU A 101 -2.50 -3.99 10.45
N GLY A 102 -3.00 -5.13 9.94
CA GLY A 102 -3.20 -5.34 8.51
C GLY A 102 -4.06 -4.25 7.86
N ALA A 103 -5.20 -3.90 8.50
CA ALA A 103 -6.09 -2.84 8.03
C ALA A 103 -5.38 -1.48 7.93
N GLY A 104 -4.55 -1.14 8.92
CA GLY A 104 -3.76 0.09 8.91
C GLY A 104 -2.75 0.13 7.77
N LEU A 105 -2.03 -0.98 7.55
CA LEU A 105 -1.07 -1.11 6.46
C LEU A 105 -1.75 -0.98 5.08
N ILE A 106 -2.86 -1.70 4.87
CA ILE A 106 -3.63 -1.63 3.61
C ILE A 106 -4.18 -0.22 3.39
N ALA A 107 -4.81 0.37 4.40
CA ALA A 107 -5.43 1.70 4.27
C ALA A 107 -4.38 2.77 3.93
N GLY A 108 -3.22 2.76 4.60
CA GLY A 108 -2.14 3.71 4.35
C GLY A 108 -1.57 3.57 2.93
N GLY A 109 -1.28 2.35 2.49
CA GLY A 109 -0.79 2.08 1.14
C GLY A 109 -1.82 2.41 0.07
N ALA A 110 -3.10 2.05 0.27
CA ALA A 110 -4.17 2.37 -0.66
C ALA A 110 -4.29 3.89 -0.89
N VAL A 111 -4.23 4.68 0.18
CA VAL A 111 -4.26 6.15 0.10
C VAL A 111 -3.01 6.69 -0.59
N GLY A 112 -1.81 6.16 -0.30
CA GLY A 112 -0.56 6.58 -0.96
C GLY A 112 -0.63 6.44 -2.47
N ASN A 113 -1.02 5.26 -2.95
CA ASN A 113 -1.19 5.03 -4.39
C ASN A 113 -2.35 5.80 -5.02
N ALA A 114 -3.40 6.11 -4.25
CA ALA A 114 -4.50 6.96 -4.73
C ALA A 114 -4.04 8.41 -4.94
N ILE A 115 -3.20 8.94 -4.05
CA ILE A 115 -2.62 10.30 -4.17
C ILE A 115 -1.79 10.42 -5.44
N ASP A 116 -0.94 9.41 -5.76
CA ASP A 116 -0.17 9.42 -6.99
C ASP A 116 -1.06 9.44 -8.23
N ARG A 117 -2.10 8.60 -8.27
CA ARG A 117 -3.06 8.58 -9.38
C ARG A 117 -3.77 9.91 -9.60
N ILE A 118 -4.11 10.61 -8.51
CA ILE A 118 -4.73 11.94 -8.61
C ILE A 118 -3.72 12.98 -9.10
N ARG A 119 -2.45 12.90 -8.66
CA ARG A 119 -1.41 13.88 -9.02
C ARG A 119 -0.85 13.67 -10.41
N PHE A 120 -0.60 12.42 -10.79
CA PHE A 120 0.19 12.05 -11.96
C PHE A 120 -0.57 11.20 -12.98
N GLY A 121 -1.78 10.73 -12.67
CA GLY A 121 -2.51 9.73 -13.47
C GLY A 121 -1.92 8.31 -13.39
N LYS A 122 -0.86 8.11 -12.65
CA LYS A 122 -0.06 6.86 -12.54
C LYS A 122 0.59 6.80 -11.16
N VAL A 123 1.11 5.61 -10.80
CA VAL A 123 1.81 5.38 -9.53
C VAL A 123 3.32 5.44 -9.76
N VAL A 124 4.03 5.97 -8.78
CA VAL A 124 5.50 6.05 -8.73
C VAL A 124 6.03 4.75 -8.13
N ASP A 125 6.59 3.86 -8.97
CA ASP A 125 7.22 2.62 -8.55
C ASP A 125 8.73 2.72 -8.74
N PHE A 126 9.50 2.25 -7.74
CA PHE A 126 10.93 2.46 -7.78
C PHE A 126 11.77 1.32 -7.20
N ILE A 127 11.16 0.32 -6.54
CA ILE A 127 11.85 -0.84 -5.98
C ILE A 127 11.82 -1.95 -7.00
N ASP A 128 12.99 -2.36 -7.49
CA ASP A 128 13.18 -3.47 -8.43
C ASP A 128 13.99 -4.57 -7.74
N VAL A 129 13.32 -5.67 -7.35
CA VAL A 129 13.96 -6.86 -6.79
C VAL A 129 14.15 -7.88 -7.89
N TYR A 130 15.35 -8.45 -7.99
CA TYR A 130 15.68 -9.37 -9.06
C TYR A 130 16.59 -10.52 -8.62
N VAL A 131 16.52 -11.63 -9.35
CA VAL A 131 17.44 -12.77 -9.23
C VAL A 131 17.94 -13.12 -10.62
N GLN A 132 19.23 -12.94 -10.86
CA GLN A 132 19.85 -13.09 -12.20
C GLN A 132 19.16 -12.17 -13.24
N THR A 133 18.43 -12.76 -14.20
CA THR A 133 17.71 -12.04 -15.26
C THR A 133 16.21 -11.89 -14.98
N TRP A 134 15.70 -12.50 -13.91
CA TRP A 134 14.30 -12.42 -13.55
C TRP A 134 14.06 -11.26 -12.57
N HIS A 135 13.17 -10.36 -12.93
CA HIS A 135 12.78 -9.20 -12.14
C HIS A 135 11.36 -9.35 -11.62
N TRP A 136 11.17 -9.09 -10.33
CA TRP A 136 9.84 -8.84 -9.79
C TRP A 136 9.32 -7.51 -10.36
N PRO A 137 8.01 -7.39 -10.67
CA PRO A 137 7.46 -6.09 -11.08
C PRO A 137 7.83 -4.99 -10.08
N ALA A 138 8.27 -3.84 -10.59
CA ALA A 138 8.64 -2.72 -9.73
C ALA A 138 7.47 -2.31 -8.83
N PHE A 139 7.76 -1.92 -7.61
CA PHE A 139 6.79 -1.55 -6.59
C PHE A 139 7.30 -0.40 -5.70
N ASN A 140 6.50 0.02 -4.73
CA ASN A 140 6.80 1.10 -3.78
C ASN A 140 6.44 0.70 -2.34
N ILE A 141 6.56 1.63 -1.39
CA ILE A 141 6.26 1.39 0.04
C ILE A 141 4.76 1.16 0.27
N ALA A 142 3.88 1.83 -0.49
CA ALA A 142 2.44 1.60 -0.41
C ALA A 142 2.08 0.16 -0.79
N ASP A 143 2.66 -0.37 -1.88
CA ASP A 143 2.43 -1.75 -2.33
C ASP A 143 2.95 -2.78 -1.32
N ALA A 144 4.13 -2.53 -0.73
CA ALA A 144 4.66 -3.34 0.36
C ALA A 144 3.70 -3.35 1.55
N GLY A 145 3.18 -2.18 1.94
CA GLY A 145 2.18 -2.05 3.00
C GLY A 145 0.89 -2.83 2.71
N ILE A 146 0.35 -2.71 1.51
CA ILE A 146 -0.85 -3.44 1.07
C ILE A 146 -0.59 -4.96 1.12
N THR A 147 0.54 -5.41 0.56
CA THR A 147 0.87 -6.83 0.47
C THR A 147 1.07 -7.46 1.85
N VAL A 148 1.86 -6.81 2.72
CA VAL A 148 2.10 -7.29 4.10
C VAL A 148 0.81 -7.24 4.90
N GLY A 149 0.01 -6.18 4.77
CA GLY A 149 -1.28 -6.04 5.44
C GLY A 149 -2.26 -7.13 5.04
N ALA A 150 -2.35 -7.45 3.75
CA ALA A 150 -3.18 -8.53 3.23
C ALA A 150 -2.70 -9.90 3.72
N ALA A 151 -1.39 -10.15 3.72
CA ALA A 151 -0.81 -11.38 4.25
C ALA A 151 -1.14 -11.59 5.74
N ILE A 152 -1.04 -10.53 6.56
CA ILE A 152 -1.43 -10.57 7.99
C ILE A 152 -2.91 -10.95 8.12
N TRP A 153 -3.79 -10.37 7.33
CA TRP A 153 -5.22 -10.66 7.36
C TRP A 153 -5.53 -12.11 6.97
N ILE A 154 -4.91 -12.59 5.89
CA ILE A 154 -5.07 -13.98 5.43
C ILE A 154 -4.61 -14.95 6.52
N VAL A 155 -3.44 -14.75 7.12
CA VAL A 155 -2.92 -15.60 8.21
C VAL A 155 -3.86 -15.57 9.40
N ALA A 156 -4.38 -14.40 9.79
CA ALA A 156 -5.33 -14.28 10.90
C ALA A 156 -6.60 -15.12 10.68
N LEU A 157 -7.14 -15.13 9.45
CA LEU A 157 -8.30 -15.93 9.09
C LEU A 157 -8.07 -17.45 9.14
N PHE A 158 -6.86 -17.91 8.79
CA PHE A 158 -6.53 -19.35 8.86
C PHE A 158 -6.35 -19.83 10.30
N LEU A 159 -5.73 -19.02 11.16
CA LEU A 159 -5.54 -19.37 12.57
C LEU A 159 -6.86 -19.45 13.36
N GLU A 160 -7.95 -18.85 12.86
CA GLU A 160 -9.28 -18.99 13.46
C GLU A 160 -9.90 -20.38 13.28
N ARG A 161 -9.68 -20.99 12.12
CA ARG A 161 -10.30 -22.29 11.78
C ARG A 161 -9.74 -23.45 12.59
N GLU A 162 -8.58 -23.28 13.22
CA GLU A 162 -7.97 -24.33 14.05
C GLU A 162 -8.40 -24.27 15.52
N THR A 163 -9.14 -23.24 15.92
CA THR A 163 -9.58 -23.02 17.32
C THR A 163 -11.08 -23.26 17.56
N GLU A 164 -11.85 -23.57 16.52
CA GLU A 164 -13.25 -24.01 16.58
C GLU A 164 -13.36 -25.55 16.43
#